data_a4a5b9c067e5e8af3c09563c4d8647a4
#
_entry.id   a4a5b9c067e5e8af3c09563c4d8647a4
#
_cell.length_a   1.000
_cell.length_b   1.000
_cell.length_c   1.000
_cell.angle_alpha   90.00
_cell.angle_beta   90.00
_cell.angle_gamma   90.00
#
_symmetry.space_group_name_H-M   'P 1'
#
loop_
_entity.id
_entity.type
_entity.pdbx_description
1 polymer ?
#
loop_
_entity_poly.entity_id
_entity_poly.type
_entity_poly.pdbx_seq_one_letter_code
_entity_poly.pdbx_strand_id
1 'polypeptide(L)'
;MTRPLVKPFRPQFSSGPCAKRPGWSLDVLKQSSLGRSHRHKVCKNKLKEVIELSKSILNIPDDYLLGIVPGSDTGAIEIAMWNLLGSKPVTMLVWDSFGADWAKDIELQLKLKNLNIIKVDYGKLPNLNDFDFKGDIVFNWNGTTAGVCVPNGDWIKNSRDGLTICDATSAAFAMDIDWSKLDVGTFSWQKSLGGEAGHGMIILSPKAIDRINTYSPNWPIPKLFQLKKNNEINLDIFSGSTINTPSMICVEDAQLQSLTNFARCCFGHPIGSQSQHQHLHSTVVTKSTHYI
;
A
#
# COMPACT_ATOMS: atom_id res chain seq x y z
N MET A 1 27.28 2.79 -25.82
CA MET A 1 25.94 2.26 -26.13
C MET A 1 25.44 2.85 -27.43
N THR A 2 25.01 2.03 -28.37
CA THR A 2 24.40 2.52 -29.63
C THR A 2 22.96 2.91 -29.38
N ARG A 3 22.55 4.03 -29.99
CA ARG A 3 21.16 4.51 -29.88
C ARG A 3 20.19 3.47 -30.51
N PRO A 4 19.06 3.10 -29.84
CA PRO A 4 18.07 2.23 -30.44
C PRO A 4 17.52 2.79 -31.76
N LEU A 5 17.37 1.95 -32.75
CA LEU A 5 16.83 2.34 -34.06
C LEU A 5 15.31 2.50 -34.05
N VAL A 6 14.65 1.79 -33.14
CA VAL A 6 13.18 1.83 -32.97
C VAL A 6 12.84 2.56 -31.69
N LYS A 7 11.97 3.58 -31.79
CA LYS A 7 11.43 4.27 -30.63
C LYS A 7 10.33 3.41 -30.00
N PRO A 8 10.24 3.36 -28.65
CA PRO A 8 9.10 2.70 -27.98
C PRO A 8 7.80 3.41 -28.35
N PHE A 9 6.70 2.66 -28.43
CA PHE A 9 5.37 3.19 -28.72
C PHE A 9 4.94 4.29 -27.73
N ARG A 10 5.35 4.15 -26.47
CA ARG A 10 5.16 5.15 -25.42
C ARG A 10 6.54 5.52 -24.85
N PRO A 11 7.14 6.62 -25.28
CA PRO A 11 8.49 7.01 -24.88
C PRO A 11 8.56 7.76 -23.55
N GLN A 12 7.42 7.97 -22.90
CA GLN A 12 7.36 8.65 -21.60
C GLN A 12 7.84 7.68 -20.53
N PHE A 13 9.05 7.87 -20.06
CA PHE A 13 9.62 7.16 -18.93
C PHE A 13 9.42 8.02 -17.68
N SER A 14 8.36 7.71 -16.93
CA SER A 14 8.07 8.37 -15.66
C SER A 14 8.16 7.34 -14.53
N SER A 15 8.79 7.72 -13.43
CA SER A 15 8.73 6.97 -12.16
C SER A 15 7.45 7.26 -11.39
N GLY A 16 6.63 8.18 -11.87
CA GLY A 16 5.35 8.58 -11.30
C GLY A 16 4.21 7.63 -11.64
N PRO A 17 2.99 8.14 -11.86
CA PRO A 17 1.80 7.37 -12.20
C PRO A 17 2.01 6.52 -13.44
N CYS A 18 1.53 5.27 -13.39
CA CYS A 18 1.52 4.39 -14.55
C CYS A 18 0.37 4.71 -15.50
N ALA A 19 0.54 4.39 -16.78
CA ALA A 19 -0.53 4.48 -17.76
C ALA A 19 -1.66 3.51 -17.41
N LYS A 20 -2.89 3.91 -17.76
CA LYS A 20 -4.05 3.02 -17.67
C LYS A 20 -3.84 1.75 -18.52
N ARG A 21 -4.51 0.67 -18.12
CA ARG A 21 -4.50 -0.59 -18.87
C ARG A 21 -4.93 -0.41 -20.34
N PRO A 22 -4.49 -1.28 -21.25
CA PRO A 22 -4.98 -1.26 -22.62
C PRO A 22 -6.52 -1.37 -22.68
N GLY A 23 -7.15 -0.56 -23.54
CA GLY A 23 -8.61 -0.52 -23.71
C GLY A 23 -9.36 0.27 -22.62
N TRP A 24 -8.67 0.88 -21.64
CA TRP A 24 -9.31 1.80 -20.71
C TRP A 24 -9.72 3.10 -21.42
N SER A 25 -10.91 3.57 -21.13
CA SER A 25 -11.41 4.90 -21.54
C SER A 25 -12.26 5.48 -20.41
N LEU A 26 -12.57 6.77 -20.46
CA LEU A 26 -13.46 7.41 -19.49
C LEU A 26 -14.87 6.80 -19.45
N ASP A 27 -15.26 6.08 -20.49
CA ASP A 27 -16.57 5.41 -20.57
C ASP A 27 -16.77 4.38 -19.46
N VAL A 28 -15.70 3.78 -18.95
CA VAL A 28 -15.78 2.82 -17.83
C VAL A 28 -16.27 3.48 -16.54
N LEU A 29 -16.15 4.81 -16.42
CA LEU A 29 -16.58 5.59 -15.25
C LEU A 29 -17.98 6.23 -15.42
N LYS A 30 -18.68 6.00 -16.54
CA LYS A 30 -20.02 6.58 -16.79
C LYS A 30 -21.06 6.21 -15.73
N GLN A 31 -20.92 5.05 -15.10
CA GLN A 31 -21.82 4.56 -14.05
C GLN A 31 -21.32 4.89 -12.63
N SER A 32 -20.29 5.72 -12.51
CA SER A 32 -19.70 6.06 -11.22
C SER A 32 -20.68 6.80 -10.32
N SER A 33 -20.55 6.59 -9.01
CA SER A 33 -21.43 7.16 -7.97
C SER A 33 -21.12 8.64 -7.71
N LEU A 34 -21.15 9.46 -8.77
CA LEU A 34 -20.85 10.89 -8.70
C LEU A 34 -21.90 11.65 -7.86
N GLY A 35 -21.42 12.61 -7.08
CA GLY A 35 -22.28 13.44 -6.22
C GLY A 35 -22.97 12.68 -5.08
N ARG A 36 -22.68 11.41 -4.89
CA ARG A 36 -23.22 10.59 -3.80
C ARG A 36 -22.28 10.58 -2.61
N SER A 37 -22.86 10.62 -1.40
CA SER A 37 -22.06 10.51 -0.18
C SER A 37 -21.31 9.17 -0.12
N HIS A 38 -20.01 9.22 0.16
CA HIS A 38 -19.18 8.02 0.40
C HIS A 38 -19.70 7.17 1.58
N ARG A 39 -20.52 7.74 2.48
CA ARG A 39 -21.16 7.02 3.59
C ARG A 39 -22.41 6.24 3.16
N HIS A 40 -22.92 6.48 1.94
CA HIS A 40 -24.03 5.70 1.40
C HIS A 40 -23.62 4.25 1.20
N LYS A 41 -24.54 3.30 1.44
CA LYS A 41 -24.29 1.86 1.36
C LYS A 41 -23.57 1.44 0.07
N VAL A 42 -24.01 1.93 -1.09
CA VAL A 42 -23.39 1.63 -2.38
C VAL A 42 -21.91 2.05 -2.41
N CYS A 43 -21.60 3.26 -1.94
CA CYS A 43 -20.22 3.75 -1.95
C CYS A 43 -19.33 3.00 -0.94
N LYS A 44 -19.88 2.70 0.26
CA LYS A 44 -19.17 1.86 1.24
C LYS A 44 -18.86 0.47 0.70
N ASN A 45 -19.80 -0.14 -0.01
CA ASN A 45 -19.56 -1.45 -0.65
C ASN A 45 -18.43 -1.37 -1.68
N LYS A 46 -18.37 -0.31 -2.50
CA LYS A 46 -17.28 -0.12 -3.46
C LYS A 46 -15.92 0.05 -2.78
N LEU A 47 -15.86 0.82 -1.70
CA LEU A 47 -14.65 0.97 -0.88
C LEU A 47 -14.21 -0.39 -0.30
N LYS A 48 -15.14 -1.14 0.28
CA LYS A 48 -14.88 -2.47 0.82
C LYS A 48 -14.38 -3.43 -0.26
N GLU A 49 -15.00 -3.42 -1.43
CA GLU A 49 -14.63 -4.27 -2.57
C GLU A 49 -13.21 -3.98 -3.07
N VAL A 50 -12.78 -2.71 -3.12
CA VAL A 50 -11.38 -2.37 -3.44
C VAL A 50 -10.41 -2.96 -2.41
N ILE A 51 -10.75 -2.93 -1.13
CA ILE A 51 -9.95 -3.54 -0.06
C ILE A 51 -9.85 -5.05 -0.27
N GLU A 52 -10.98 -5.73 -0.45
CA GLU A 52 -11.06 -7.18 -0.60
C GLU A 52 -10.31 -7.67 -1.86
N LEU A 53 -10.52 -7.00 -2.99
CA LEU A 53 -9.83 -7.31 -4.24
C LEU A 53 -8.31 -7.11 -4.10
N SER A 54 -7.88 -5.99 -3.52
CA SER A 54 -6.45 -5.73 -3.30
C SER A 54 -5.83 -6.79 -2.38
N LYS A 55 -6.52 -7.17 -1.31
CA LYS A 55 -6.07 -8.22 -0.38
C LYS A 55 -5.92 -9.56 -1.09
N SER A 56 -6.89 -9.93 -1.91
CA SER A 56 -6.87 -11.18 -2.69
C SER A 56 -5.77 -11.21 -3.75
N ILE A 57 -5.62 -10.12 -4.54
CA ILE A 57 -4.62 -10.05 -5.63
C ILE A 57 -3.20 -10.08 -5.08
N LEU A 58 -2.96 -9.38 -3.97
CA LEU A 58 -1.66 -9.28 -3.34
C LEU A 58 -1.34 -10.49 -2.43
N ASN A 59 -2.26 -11.44 -2.26
CA ASN A 59 -2.13 -12.59 -1.35
C ASN A 59 -1.77 -12.16 0.08
N ILE A 60 -2.42 -11.08 0.57
CA ILE A 60 -2.22 -10.60 1.94
C ILE A 60 -2.85 -11.63 2.90
N PRO A 61 -2.15 -12.05 3.99
CA PRO A 61 -2.69 -13.03 4.93
C PRO A 61 -4.07 -12.64 5.49
N ASP A 62 -4.91 -13.64 5.77
CA ASP A 62 -6.31 -13.42 6.17
C ASP A 62 -6.46 -12.67 7.50
N ASP A 63 -5.52 -12.86 8.42
CA ASP A 63 -5.46 -12.20 9.72
C ASP A 63 -4.89 -10.78 9.69
N TYR A 64 -4.42 -10.31 8.52
CA TYR A 64 -3.98 -8.92 8.33
C TYR A 64 -5.14 -8.01 8.00
N LEU A 65 -5.06 -6.76 8.43
CA LEU A 65 -5.99 -5.70 8.02
C LEU A 65 -5.42 -4.93 6.83
N LEU A 66 -6.29 -4.58 5.88
CA LEU A 66 -5.98 -3.67 4.79
C LEU A 66 -7.01 -2.54 4.77
N GLY A 67 -6.55 -1.28 4.78
CA GLY A 67 -7.42 -0.11 4.83
C GLY A 67 -7.04 0.99 3.86
N ILE A 68 -8.02 1.83 3.50
CA ILE A 68 -7.84 3.02 2.67
C ILE A 68 -7.61 4.22 3.58
N VAL A 69 -6.50 4.93 3.37
CA VAL A 69 -6.09 6.10 4.14
C VAL A 69 -5.83 7.32 3.24
N PRO A 70 -5.85 8.56 3.78
CA PRO A 70 -5.63 9.76 2.99
C PRO A 70 -4.16 9.95 2.58
N GLY A 71 -3.93 10.78 1.54
CA GLY A 71 -2.63 11.36 1.25
C GLY A 71 -1.68 10.50 0.41
N SER A 72 -2.22 9.59 -0.42
CA SER A 72 -1.42 8.60 -1.17
C SER A 72 -0.49 7.78 -0.27
N ASP A 73 0.60 7.26 -0.78
CA ASP A 73 1.54 6.52 0.06
C ASP A 73 2.26 7.41 1.08
N THR A 74 2.51 8.67 0.75
CA THR A 74 3.07 9.63 1.70
C THR A 74 2.25 9.64 2.99
N GLY A 75 0.92 9.79 2.88
CA GLY A 75 0.04 9.71 4.05
C GLY A 75 0.02 8.32 4.69
N ALA A 76 0.06 7.24 3.93
CA ALA A 76 0.02 5.89 4.47
C ALA A 76 1.26 5.56 5.31
N ILE A 77 2.47 5.87 4.82
CA ILE A 77 3.71 5.62 5.56
C ILE A 77 3.84 6.55 6.79
N GLU A 78 3.47 7.84 6.66
CA GLU A 78 3.43 8.75 7.79
C GLU A 78 2.42 8.28 8.86
N ILE A 79 1.22 7.85 8.47
CA ILE A 79 0.24 7.26 9.37
C ILE A 79 0.85 6.08 10.12
N ALA A 80 1.56 5.19 9.42
CA ALA A 80 2.25 4.07 10.05
C ALA A 80 3.29 4.54 11.06
N MET A 81 4.19 5.45 10.67
CA MET A 81 5.25 5.96 11.54
C MET A 81 4.69 6.69 12.76
N TRP A 82 3.69 7.58 12.59
CA TRP A 82 3.09 8.35 13.69
C TRP A 82 2.36 7.49 14.71
N ASN A 83 1.76 6.38 14.31
CA ASN A 83 1.01 5.50 15.21
C ASN A 83 1.85 4.41 15.89
N LEU A 84 2.97 3.99 15.28
CA LEU A 84 3.64 2.75 15.66
C LEU A 84 5.06 2.94 16.20
N LEU A 85 5.78 4.00 15.76
CA LEU A 85 7.16 4.21 16.15
C LEU A 85 7.27 4.82 17.57
N GLY A 86 8.44 4.65 18.19
CA GLY A 86 8.79 5.23 19.50
C GLY A 86 8.63 4.29 20.70
N SER A 87 7.97 3.16 20.52
CA SER A 87 7.89 2.12 21.57
C SER A 87 9.18 1.28 21.66
N LYS A 88 9.93 1.21 20.57
CA LYS A 88 11.21 0.49 20.45
C LYS A 88 12.25 1.35 19.72
N PRO A 89 13.55 1.01 19.82
CA PRO A 89 14.56 1.61 18.94
C PRO A 89 14.18 1.41 17.46
N VAL A 90 14.53 2.39 16.62
CA VAL A 90 14.19 2.38 15.19
C VAL A 90 15.46 2.35 14.36
N THR A 91 15.54 1.44 13.41
CA THR A 91 16.52 1.46 12.32
C THR A 91 15.81 1.84 11.02
N MET A 92 16.21 2.98 10.44
CA MET A 92 15.73 3.42 9.12
C MET A 92 16.77 3.13 8.07
N LEU A 93 16.40 2.33 7.06
CA LEU A 93 17.27 1.99 5.93
C LEU A 93 17.01 2.94 4.76
N VAL A 94 18.08 3.59 4.28
CA VAL A 94 17.99 4.65 3.27
C VAL A 94 18.90 4.34 2.10
N TRP A 95 18.33 4.13 0.93
CA TRP A 95 19.03 3.92 -0.35
C TRP A 95 18.48 4.77 -1.50
N ASP A 96 17.48 5.63 -1.22
CA ASP A 96 16.95 6.56 -2.21
C ASP A 96 16.42 7.85 -1.56
N SER A 97 15.86 8.75 -2.37
CA SER A 97 15.32 10.04 -1.88
C SER A 97 14.07 9.87 -1.02
N PHE A 98 13.19 8.93 -1.34
CA PHE A 98 11.97 8.69 -0.55
C PHE A 98 12.32 8.16 0.84
N GLY A 99 13.19 7.16 0.92
CA GLY A 99 13.67 6.68 2.22
C GLY A 99 14.40 7.77 3.03
N ALA A 100 15.10 8.70 2.34
CA ALA A 100 15.71 9.84 3.01
C ALA A 100 14.68 10.84 3.56
N ASP A 101 13.55 11.01 2.91
CA ASP A 101 12.47 11.87 3.42
C ASP A 101 11.77 11.22 4.61
N TRP A 102 11.48 9.93 4.59
CA TRP A 102 10.97 9.20 5.77
C TRP A 102 11.93 9.25 6.96
N ALA A 103 13.24 9.16 6.71
CA ALA A 103 14.26 9.33 7.76
C ALA A 103 14.18 10.72 8.41
N LYS A 104 14.02 11.78 7.62
CA LYS A 104 13.85 13.16 8.13
C LYS A 104 12.58 13.29 9.00
N ASP A 105 11.48 12.66 8.61
CA ASP A 105 10.26 12.70 9.40
C ASP A 105 10.46 12.06 10.77
N ILE A 106 11.11 10.91 10.82
CA ILE A 106 11.41 10.23 12.09
C ILE A 106 12.37 11.09 12.95
N GLU A 107 13.41 11.66 12.34
CA GLU A 107 14.43 12.44 13.02
C GLU A 107 13.92 13.81 13.48
N LEU A 108 13.29 14.58 12.56
CA LEU A 108 13.00 16.00 12.77
C LEU A 108 11.57 16.24 13.29
N GLN A 109 10.60 15.40 12.90
CA GLN A 109 9.20 15.55 13.29
C GLN A 109 8.87 14.72 14.54
N LEU A 110 9.13 13.41 14.49
CA LEU A 110 8.91 12.53 15.64
C LEU A 110 10.00 12.67 16.71
N LYS A 111 11.19 13.15 16.35
CA LYS A 111 12.33 13.44 17.25
C LYS A 111 12.72 12.23 18.11
N LEU A 112 12.76 11.06 17.49
CA LEU A 112 13.09 9.82 18.18
C LEU A 112 14.56 9.82 18.63
N LYS A 113 14.78 9.59 19.93
CA LYS A 113 16.14 9.55 20.51
C LYS A 113 16.91 8.27 20.13
N ASN A 114 16.21 7.16 20.01
CA ASN A 114 16.77 5.85 19.68
C ASN A 114 16.58 5.52 18.21
N LEU A 115 17.08 6.41 17.33
CA LEU A 115 17.04 6.27 15.87
C LEU A 115 18.44 5.96 15.35
N ASN A 116 18.56 4.91 14.53
CA ASN A 116 19.73 4.59 13.74
C ASN A 116 19.37 4.70 12.25
N ILE A 117 20.06 5.58 11.52
CA ILE A 117 19.86 5.75 10.08
C ILE A 117 21.03 5.10 9.35
N ILE A 118 20.73 4.05 8.57
CA ILE A 118 21.72 3.36 7.74
C ILE A 118 21.53 3.82 6.30
N LYS A 119 22.38 4.73 5.87
CA LYS A 119 22.35 5.32 4.53
C LYS A 119 23.44 4.73 3.65
N VAL A 120 23.08 4.31 2.44
CA VAL A 120 24.01 3.85 1.41
C VAL A 120 23.87 4.69 0.15
N ASP A 121 24.87 4.59 -0.74
CA ASP A 121 24.85 5.30 -2.03
C ASP A 121 23.74 4.74 -2.94
N TYR A 122 23.29 5.54 -3.89
CA TYR A 122 22.38 5.10 -4.95
C TYR A 122 22.99 3.90 -5.71
N GLY A 123 22.14 2.95 -6.05
CA GLY A 123 22.55 1.70 -6.71
C GLY A 123 23.08 0.63 -5.75
N LYS A 124 23.08 0.88 -4.44
CA LYS A 124 23.58 -0.06 -3.42
C LYS A 124 22.49 -0.40 -2.40
N LEU A 125 22.59 -1.60 -1.82
CA LEU A 125 21.87 -2.01 -0.61
C LEU A 125 22.89 -2.25 0.50
N PRO A 126 22.51 -2.03 1.78
CA PRO A 126 23.33 -2.47 2.91
C PRO A 126 23.34 -4.00 2.98
N ASN A 127 24.21 -4.56 3.81
CA ASN A 127 24.15 -6.00 4.10
C ASN A 127 22.88 -6.30 4.91
N LEU A 128 21.87 -6.86 4.24
CA LEU A 128 20.54 -7.10 4.84
C LEU A 128 20.56 -8.17 5.97
N ASN A 129 21.64 -8.97 6.09
CA ASN A 129 21.74 -10.00 7.12
C ASN A 129 22.25 -9.48 8.48
N ASP A 130 22.70 -8.22 8.53
CA ASP A 130 23.37 -7.67 9.74
C ASP A 130 22.40 -6.95 10.71
N PHE A 131 21.08 -7.00 10.46
CA PHE A 131 20.12 -6.26 11.27
C PHE A 131 19.66 -7.02 12.52
N ASP A 132 19.56 -6.24 13.63
CA ASP A 132 18.94 -6.70 14.88
C ASP A 132 17.44 -6.38 14.86
N PHE A 133 16.62 -7.42 14.82
CA PHE A 133 15.15 -7.32 14.80
C PHE A 133 14.51 -7.14 16.18
N LYS A 134 15.29 -6.76 17.21
CA LYS A 134 14.76 -6.31 18.52
C LYS A 134 14.07 -4.95 18.42
N GLY A 135 14.61 -4.06 17.57
CA GLY A 135 14.04 -2.77 17.22
C GLY A 135 13.14 -2.82 15.99
N ASP A 136 12.42 -1.73 15.75
CA ASP A 136 11.61 -1.54 14.56
C ASP A 136 12.52 -1.23 13.34
N ILE A 137 12.23 -1.79 12.18
CA ILE A 137 12.96 -1.53 10.94
C ILE A 137 12.00 -0.88 9.94
N VAL A 138 12.39 0.29 9.42
CA VAL A 138 11.64 1.02 8.39
C VAL A 138 12.46 1.06 7.11
N PHE A 139 11.86 0.73 5.97
CA PHE A 139 12.56 0.70 4.69
C PHE A 139 11.59 0.79 3.51
N ASN A 140 12.11 1.11 2.32
CA ASN A 140 11.39 1.02 1.06
C ASN A 140 11.70 -0.32 0.39
N TRP A 141 10.69 -1.01 -0.17
CA TRP A 141 10.94 -2.27 -0.90
C TRP A 141 11.89 -2.07 -2.07
N ASN A 142 11.70 -0.99 -2.80
CA ASN A 142 12.60 -0.59 -3.88
C ASN A 142 12.89 0.92 -3.83
N GLY A 143 14.10 1.30 -4.20
CA GLY A 143 14.50 2.70 -4.33
C GLY A 143 14.13 3.24 -5.71
N THR A 144 13.01 3.95 -5.81
CA THR A 144 12.50 4.49 -7.09
C THR A 144 13.53 5.39 -7.79
N THR A 145 14.26 6.21 -7.03
CA THR A 145 15.26 7.13 -7.58
C THR A 145 16.66 6.53 -7.69
N ALA A 146 16.91 5.42 -7.00
CA ALA A 146 18.22 4.76 -6.95
C ALA A 146 18.31 3.51 -7.82
N GLY A 147 17.17 2.97 -8.30
CA GLY A 147 17.14 1.77 -9.15
C GLY A 147 17.49 0.49 -8.43
N VAL A 148 17.38 0.45 -7.10
CA VAL A 148 17.64 -0.75 -6.28
C VAL A 148 16.33 -1.38 -5.82
N CYS A 149 16.38 -2.67 -5.48
CA CYS A 149 15.27 -3.41 -4.91
C CYS A 149 15.80 -4.44 -3.92
N VAL A 150 15.14 -4.62 -2.78
CA VAL A 150 15.42 -5.77 -1.94
C VAL A 150 15.09 -7.05 -2.70
N PRO A 151 15.96 -8.10 -2.62
CA PRO A 151 15.79 -9.29 -3.47
C PRO A 151 14.53 -10.09 -3.11
N ASN A 152 14.17 -10.14 -1.83
CA ASN A 152 13.00 -10.82 -1.27
C ASN A 152 12.84 -10.45 0.21
N GLY A 153 11.94 -11.14 0.93
CA GLY A 153 11.72 -10.98 2.38
C GLY A 153 12.54 -11.92 3.28
N ASP A 154 13.40 -12.77 2.74
CA ASP A 154 14.07 -13.84 3.51
C ASP A 154 15.04 -13.32 4.58
N TRP A 155 15.61 -12.12 4.37
CA TRP A 155 16.45 -11.45 5.36
C TRP A 155 15.70 -11.02 6.62
N ILE A 156 14.37 -10.92 6.54
CA ILE A 156 13.52 -10.56 7.68
C ILE A 156 13.24 -11.81 8.52
N LYS A 157 13.74 -11.80 9.75
CA LYS A 157 13.59 -12.93 10.68
C LYS A 157 12.14 -13.12 11.07
N ASN A 158 11.67 -14.36 11.10
CA ASN A 158 10.31 -14.69 11.56
C ASN A 158 10.17 -14.38 13.07
N SER A 159 11.17 -14.76 13.88
CA SER A 159 11.22 -14.39 15.28
C SER A 159 11.85 -13.01 15.43
N ARG A 160 11.02 -12.00 15.66
CA ARG A 160 11.43 -10.60 15.81
C ARG A 160 10.55 -9.89 16.84
N ASP A 161 11.18 -9.05 17.67
CA ASP A 161 10.47 -8.25 18.67
C ASP A 161 9.96 -6.92 18.09
N GLY A 162 10.76 -6.31 17.21
CA GLY A 162 10.40 -5.09 16.49
C GLY A 162 9.44 -5.30 15.34
N LEU A 163 8.85 -4.22 14.83
CA LEU A 163 8.03 -4.21 13.63
C LEU A 163 8.90 -4.02 12.39
N THR A 164 8.51 -4.64 11.28
CA THR A 164 9.01 -4.34 9.94
C THR A 164 8.00 -3.50 9.20
N ILE A 165 8.35 -2.26 8.87
CA ILE A 165 7.49 -1.27 8.22
C ILE A 165 8.08 -0.97 6.84
N CYS A 166 7.31 -1.21 5.79
CA CYS A 166 7.79 -1.13 4.42
C CYS A 166 6.89 -0.23 3.55
N ASP A 167 7.50 0.80 2.96
CA ASP A 167 6.92 1.46 1.80
C ASP A 167 7.11 0.56 0.57
N ALA A 168 6.02 -0.03 0.09
CA ALA A 168 5.99 -0.92 -1.06
C ALA A 168 5.29 -0.29 -2.28
N THR A 169 5.18 1.03 -2.33
CA THR A 169 4.39 1.77 -3.32
C THR A 169 4.65 1.37 -4.75
N SER A 170 5.92 1.27 -5.16
CA SER A 170 6.27 0.90 -6.53
C SER A 170 6.38 -0.62 -6.73
N ALA A 171 6.36 -1.39 -5.66
CA ALA A 171 6.50 -2.84 -5.68
C ALA A 171 5.14 -3.57 -5.69
N ALA A 172 4.16 -3.06 -4.95
CA ALA A 172 2.82 -3.63 -4.90
C ALA A 172 2.22 -3.76 -6.32
N PHE A 173 1.61 -4.90 -6.61
CA PHE A 173 1.07 -5.33 -7.92
C PHE A 173 2.12 -5.54 -9.03
N ALA A 174 3.42 -5.30 -8.78
CA ALA A 174 4.49 -5.49 -9.75
C ALA A 174 5.48 -6.58 -9.35
N MET A 175 5.67 -6.78 -8.06
CA MET A 175 6.64 -7.70 -7.48
C MET A 175 5.95 -8.69 -6.57
N ASP A 176 6.54 -9.87 -6.46
CA ASP A 176 6.09 -10.89 -5.50
C ASP A 176 6.65 -10.53 -4.12
N ILE A 177 5.74 -10.16 -3.21
CA ILE A 177 6.06 -9.77 -1.84
C ILE A 177 5.44 -10.78 -0.88
N ASP A 178 6.28 -11.42 -0.08
CA ASP A 178 5.79 -12.19 1.08
C ASP A 178 5.37 -11.23 2.20
N TRP A 179 4.09 -10.87 2.21
CA TRP A 179 3.52 -9.96 3.20
C TRP A 179 3.60 -10.49 4.64
N SER A 180 3.76 -11.81 4.83
CA SER A 180 3.94 -12.39 6.18
C SER A 180 5.23 -11.95 6.86
N LYS A 181 6.20 -11.47 6.08
CA LYS A 181 7.46 -10.89 6.57
C LYS A 181 7.31 -9.43 7.02
N LEU A 182 6.24 -8.75 6.64
CA LEU A 182 6.03 -7.34 6.92
C LEU A 182 4.96 -7.18 8.00
N ASP A 183 5.25 -6.39 9.04
CA ASP A 183 4.24 -6.04 10.03
C ASP A 183 3.37 -4.88 9.54
N VAL A 184 3.95 -4.00 8.73
CA VAL A 184 3.24 -2.91 8.05
C VAL A 184 3.73 -2.82 6.62
N GLY A 185 2.81 -2.77 5.68
CA GLY A 185 3.07 -2.44 4.29
C GLY A 185 2.23 -1.24 3.85
N THR A 186 2.81 -0.35 3.05
CA THR A 186 2.06 0.78 2.49
C THR A 186 2.23 0.85 0.98
N PHE A 187 1.19 1.31 0.29
CA PHE A 187 1.21 1.56 -1.14
C PHE A 187 0.10 2.52 -1.56
N SER A 188 0.10 2.90 -2.82
CA SER A 188 -0.94 3.73 -3.43
C SER A 188 -1.26 3.28 -4.86
N TRP A 189 -2.39 3.72 -5.41
CA TRP A 189 -2.99 3.14 -6.61
C TRP A 189 -2.35 3.57 -7.93
N GLN A 190 -1.63 4.71 -7.96
CA GLN A 190 -1.13 5.33 -9.19
C GLN A 190 0.09 4.61 -9.81
N LYS A 191 0.67 3.64 -9.14
CA LYS A 191 1.79 2.85 -9.66
C LYS A 191 1.30 1.68 -10.50
N SER A 192 1.79 0.48 -10.28
CA SER A 192 1.54 -0.69 -11.13
C SER A 192 0.06 -1.08 -11.27
N LEU A 193 -0.78 -0.76 -10.30
CA LEU A 193 -2.22 -0.94 -10.42
C LEU A 193 -2.80 -0.08 -11.57
N GLY A 194 -2.23 1.10 -11.84
CA GLY A 194 -2.69 2.02 -12.88
C GLY A 194 -3.93 2.84 -12.50
N GLY A 195 -4.25 2.91 -11.21
CA GLY A 195 -5.30 3.77 -10.67
C GLY A 195 -4.88 5.24 -10.58
N GLU A 196 -5.75 6.11 -10.06
CA GLU A 196 -5.42 7.50 -9.76
C GLU A 196 -4.83 7.64 -8.36
N ALA A 197 -4.00 8.68 -8.18
CA ALA A 197 -3.40 9.03 -6.88
C ALA A 197 -4.43 9.60 -5.88
N GLY A 198 -3.97 9.95 -4.69
CA GLY A 198 -4.74 10.62 -3.64
C GLY A 198 -5.12 9.74 -2.47
N HIS A 199 -5.17 8.42 -2.67
CA HIS A 199 -5.47 7.44 -1.61
C HIS A 199 -4.25 6.56 -1.36
N GLY A 200 -3.92 6.39 -0.09
CA GLY A 200 -2.96 5.41 0.39
C GLY A 200 -3.67 4.13 0.83
N MET A 201 -2.91 3.06 0.85
CA MET A 201 -3.32 1.78 1.40
C MET A 201 -2.36 1.40 2.51
N ILE A 202 -2.89 0.95 3.62
CA ILE A 202 -2.11 0.48 4.77
C ILE A 202 -2.47 -0.96 5.11
N ILE A 203 -1.46 -1.82 5.17
CA ILE A 203 -1.54 -3.21 5.59
C ILE A 203 -1.00 -3.29 7.01
N LEU A 204 -1.71 -3.98 7.90
CA LEU A 204 -1.31 -4.18 9.29
C LEU A 204 -1.37 -5.65 9.66
N SER A 205 -0.25 -6.21 10.16
CA SER A 205 -0.21 -7.54 10.77
C SER A 205 -0.92 -7.56 12.13
N PRO A 206 -1.28 -8.74 12.67
CA PRO A 206 -1.77 -8.86 14.04
C PRO A 206 -0.85 -8.21 15.07
N LYS A 207 0.47 -8.27 14.87
CA LYS A 207 1.47 -7.65 15.75
C LYS A 207 1.43 -6.12 15.68
N ALA A 208 1.24 -5.53 14.48
CA ALA A 208 1.06 -4.08 14.33
C ALA A 208 -0.26 -3.62 14.97
N ILE A 209 -1.33 -4.41 14.84
CA ILE A 209 -2.62 -4.15 15.47
C ILE A 209 -2.48 -4.16 17.00
N ASP A 210 -1.79 -5.17 17.56
CA ASP A 210 -1.51 -5.24 18.98
C ASP A 210 -0.72 -4.02 19.45
N ARG A 211 0.32 -3.61 18.71
CA ARG A 211 1.08 -2.38 19.00
C ARG A 211 0.18 -1.15 19.01
N ILE A 212 -0.73 -0.99 18.04
CA ILE A 212 -1.68 0.12 18.02
C ILE A 212 -2.55 0.10 19.28
N ASN A 213 -3.04 -1.04 19.72
CA ASN A 213 -3.93 -1.15 20.86
C ASN A 213 -3.22 -0.89 22.21
N THR A 214 -1.95 -1.30 22.32
CA THR A 214 -1.22 -1.28 23.60
C THR A 214 -0.28 -0.08 23.78
N TYR A 215 0.06 0.62 22.69
CA TYR A 215 1.00 1.75 22.73
C TYR A 215 0.30 3.06 22.37
N SER A 216 0.69 4.14 23.01
CA SER A 216 0.29 5.52 22.68
C SER A 216 1.53 6.39 22.54
N PRO A 217 1.77 6.98 21.36
CA PRO A 217 2.89 7.88 21.10
C PRO A 217 2.87 9.12 22.02
N ASN A 218 4.04 9.67 22.30
CA ASN A 218 4.20 10.88 23.13
C ASN A 218 3.95 12.20 22.38
N TRP A 219 3.63 12.12 21.09
CA TRP A 219 3.31 13.28 20.23
C TRP A 219 1.84 13.27 19.83
N PRO A 220 1.29 14.45 19.50
CA PRO A 220 -0.07 14.53 18.99
C PRO A 220 -0.19 13.84 17.63
N ILE A 221 -1.23 13.04 17.47
CA ILE A 221 -1.59 12.41 16.20
C ILE A 221 -2.66 13.28 15.52
N PRO A 222 -2.38 13.85 14.33
CA PRO A 222 -3.39 14.58 13.57
C PRO A 222 -4.63 13.72 13.30
N LYS A 223 -5.81 14.34 13.22
CA LYS A 223 -7.07 13.61 12.97
C LYS A 223 -7.01 12.69 11.75
N LEU A 224 -6.33 13.12 10.68
CA LEU A 224 -6.17 12.33 9.45
C LEU A 224 -5.28 11.09 9.63
N PHE A 225 -4.48 11.06 10.70
CA PHE A 225 -3.55 9.97 11.00
C PHE A 225 -4.09 9.02 12.07
N GLN A 226 -5.25 9.31 12.67
CA GLN A 226 -5.78 8.52 13.76
C GLN A 226 -6.30 7.16 13.29
N LEU A 227 -5.59 6.09 13.65
CA LEU A 227 -6.03 4.71 13.45
C LEU A 227 -6.84 4.17 14.62
N LYS A 228 -6.88 4.89 15.76
CA LYS A 228 -7.63 4.48 16.98
C LYS A 228 -8.98 5.16 17.09
N LYS A 229 -9.91 4.43 17.70
CA LYS A 229 -11.19 4.93 18.21
C LYS A 229 -11.46 4.27 19.57
N ASN A 230 -11.71 5.04 20.60
CA ASN A 230 -11.88 4.51 21.97
C ASN A 230 -10.69 3.66 22.48
N ASN A 231 -9.48 4.11 22.20
CA ASN A 231 -8.20 3.46 22.52
C ASN A 231 -7.91 2.11 21.82
N GLU A 232 -8.75 1.67 20.94
CA GLU A 232 -8.56 0.48 20.12
C GLU A 232 -8.48 0.83 18.63
N ILE A 233 -7.95 -0.07 17.82
CA ILE A 233 -7.92 0.12 16.38
C ILE A 233 -9.33 0.33 15.83
N ASN A 234 -9.49 1.30 14.95
CA ASN A 234 -10.78 1.60 14.31
C ASN A 234 -11.02 0.66 13.13
N LEU A 235 -11.65 -0.48 13.38
CA LEU A 235 -11.93 -1.49 12.36
C LEU A 235 -12.82 -0.99 11.20
N ASP A 236 -13.55 0.11 11.40
CA ASP A 236 -14.37 0.70 10.33
C ASP A 236 -13.52 1.11 9.12
N ILE A 237 -12.25 1.54 9.33
CA ILE A 237 -11.32 1.94 8.26
C ILE A 237 -11.02 0.75 7.32
N PHE A 238 -10.99 -0.45 7.87
CA PHE A 238 -10.65 -1.69 7.18
C PHE A 238 -11.88 -2.41 6.59
N SER A 239 -13.07 -1.81 6.73
CA SER A 239 -14.35 -2.36 6.26
C SER A 239 -15.12 -1.42 5.31
N GLY A 240 -14.42 -0.46 4.69
CA GLY A 240 -15.00 0.45 3.70
C GLY A 240 -15.48 1.80 4.26
N SER A 241 -15.11 2.15 5.49
CA SER A 241 -15.20 3.53 5.98
C SER A 241 -13.84 4.21 5.85
N THR A 242 -13.82 5.52 5.65
CA THR A 242 -12.57 6.29 5.50
C THR A 242 -12.47 7.38 6.55
N ILE A 243 -11.24 7.75 6.92
CA ILE A 243 -10.99 8.81 7.90
C ILE A 243 -11.50 10.16 7.39
N ASN A 244 -11.30 10.42 6.10
CA ASN A 244 -11.77 11.64 5.40
C ASN A 244 -12.72 11.27 4.26
N THR A 245 -13.22 12.28 3.54
CA THR A 245 -14.01 12.07 2.33
C THR A 245 -13.10 11.65 1.17
N PRO A 246 -13.25 10.43 0.62
CA PRO A 246 -12.45 9.95 -0.50
C PRO A 246 -13.03 10.46 -1.83
N SER A 247 -12.23 10.42 -2.89
CA SER A 247 -12.70 10.59 -4.26
C SER A 247 -13.34 9.29 -4.76
N MET A 248 -14.66 9.26 -4.94
CA MET A 248 -15.34 8.06 -5.43
C MET A 248 -14.96 7.70 -6.87
N ILE A 249 -14.59 8.68 -7.71
CA ILE A 249 -14.04 8.40 -9.06
C ILE A 249 -12.75 7.60 -8.96
N CYS A 250 -11.82 8.01 -8.09
CA CYS A 250 -10.56 7.29 -7.90
C CYS A 250 -10.80 5.88 -7.31
N VAL A 251 -11.75 5.75 -6.39
CA VAL A 251 -12.13 4.44 -5.82
C VAL A 251 -12.68 3.52 -6.89
N GLU A 252 -13.58 3.99 -7.73
CA GLU A 252 -14.19 3.17 -8.79
C GLU A 252 -13.20 2.85 -9.92
N ASP A 253 -12.29 3.77 -10.23
CA ASP A 253 -11.18 3.47 -11.15
C ASP A 253 -10.26 2.39 -10.58
N ALA A 254 -9.86 2.50 -9.32
CA ALA A 254 -9.05 1.48 -8.64
C ALA A 254 -9.76 0.11 -8.57
N GLN A 255 -11.08 0.09 -8.31
CA GLN A 255 -11.90 -1.12 -8.35
C GLN A 255 -11.84 -1.80 -9.73
N LEU A 256 -12.02 -1.03 -10.81
CA LEU A 256 -11.97 -1.55 -12.17
C LEU A 256 -10.57 -2.05 -12.56
N GLN A 257 -9.50 -1.38 -12.13
CA GLN A 257 -8.14 -1.84 -12.34
C GLN A 257 -7.88 -3.14 -11.58
N SER A 258 -8.34 -3.25 -10.33
CA SER A 258 -8.22 -4.45 -9.51
C SER A 258 -8.97 -5.63 -10.10
N LEU A 259 -10.22 -5.46 -10.54
CA LEU A 259 -11.01 -6.49 -11.22
C LEU A 259 -10.30 -7.03 -12.47
N THR A 260 -9.69 -6.14 -13.27
CA THR A 260 -8.95 -6.53 -14.47
C THR A 260 -7.69 -7.32 -14.14
N ASN A 261 -6.95 -6.93 -13.11
CA ASN A 261 -5.77 -7.66 -12.66
C ASN A 261 -6.14 -9.02 -12.06
N PHE A 262 -7.20 -9.09 -11.24
CA PHE A 262 -7.72 -10.34 -10.71
C PHE A 262 -8.09 -11.32 -11.83
N ALA A 263 -8.79 -10.85 -12.86
CA ALA A 263 -9.17 -11.69 -13.98
C ALA A 263 -7.95 -12.22 -14.78
N ARG A 264 -6.90 -11.42 -14.93
CA ARG A 264 -5.64 -11.86 -15.56
C ARG A 264 -4.93 -12.93 -14.74
N CYS A 265 -4.84 -12.75 -13.43
CA CYS A 265 -4.21 -13.73 -12.54
C CYS A 265 -4.98 -15.07 -12.49
N CYS A 266 -6.31 -15.01 -12.47
CA CYS A 266 -7.13 -16.22 -12.29
C CYS A 266 -7.49 -16.94 -13.58
N PHE A 267 -7.59 -16.23 -14.71
CA PHE A 267 -8.16 -16.77 -15.96
C PHE A 267 -7.23 -16.70 -17.17
N GLY A 268 -6.09 -16.04 -17.09
CA GLY A 268 -5.10 -15.97 -18.17
C GLY A 268 -5.54 -15.25 -19.45
N HIS A 269 -6.69 -14.54 -19.45
CA HIS A 269 -7.28 -13.92 -20.63
C HIS A 269 -7.43 -12.41 -20.52
N PRO A 270 -7.20 -11.65 -21.60
CA PRO A 270 -7.56 -10.24 -21.66
C PRO A 270 -9.10 -10.08 -21.69
N ILE A 271 -9.65 -9.28 -20.78
CA ILE A 271 -11.08 -8.97 -20.75
C ILE A 271 -11.39 -7.97 -21.86
N GLY A 272 -12.23 -8.36 -22.81
CA GLY A 272 -12.50 -7.61 -24.02
C GLY A 272 -13.89 -6.97 -24.19
N SER A 273 -14.85 -7.11 -23.24
CA SER A 273 -16.19 -6.50 -23.41
C SER A 273 -16.92 -6.22 -22.10
N GLN A 274 -17.86 -5.25 -22.12
CA GLN A 274 -18.69 -4.87 -20.96
C GLN A 274 -19.56 -6.02 -20.43
N SER A 275 -19.97 -6.98 -21.27
CA SER A 275 -20.75 -8.15 -20.84
C SER A 275 -19.97 -9.11 -19.95
N GLN A 276 -18.65 -9.17 -20.11
CA GLN A 276 -17.78 -10.00 -19.27
C GLN A 276 -17.54 -9.39 -17.88
N HIS A 277 -17.61 -8.04 -17.75
CA HIS A 277 -17.52 -7.38 -16.45
C HIS A 277 -18.67 -7.73 -15.51
N GLN A 278 -19.91 -7.84 -16.04
CA GLN A 278 -21.08 -8.23 -15.23
C GLN A 278 -20.98 -9.69 -14.77
N HIS A 279 -20.44 -10.55 -15.63
CA HIS A 279 -20.26 -11.97 -15.28
C HIS A 279 -19.15 -12.19 -14.25
N LEU A 280 -18.05 -11.44 -14.34
CA LEU A 280 -16.96 -11.47 -13.35
C LEU A 280 -17.41 -10.93 -11.99
N HIS A 281 -18.20 -9.86 -11.96
CA HIS A 281 -18.75 -9.29 -10.74
C HIS A 281 -19.62 -10.32 -10.00
N SER A 282 -20.49 -11.04 -10.73
CA SER A 282 -21.31 -12.11 -10.14
C SER A 282 -20.49 -13.32 -9.67
N THR A 283 -19.42 -13.68 -10.37
CA THR A 283 -18.56 -14.82 -10.04
C THR A 283 -17.64 -14.54 -8.84
N VAL A 284 -17.13 -13.31 -8.71
CA VAL A 284 -16.32 -12.89 -7.56
C VAL A 284 -17.19 -12.81 -6.29
N VAL A 285 -18.38 -12.24 -6.39
CA VAL A 285 -19.33 -12.15 -5.26
C VAL A 285 -19.80 -13.54 -4.80
N THR A 286 -20.05 -14.48 -5.73
CA THR A 286 -20.46 -15.84 -5.38
C THR A 286 -19.33 -16.69 -4.78
N LYS A 287 -18.06 -16.47 -5.16
CA LYS A 287 -16.93 -17.17 -4.55
C LYS A 287 -16.60 -16.66 -3.14
N SER A 288 -16.77 -15.36 -2.86
CA SER A 288 -16.55 -14.80 -1.52
C SER A 288 -17.61 -15.25 -0.50
N THR A 289 -18.80 -15.67 -0.95
CA THR A 289 -19.86 -16.21 -0.06
C THR A 289 -19.74 -17.70 0.26
N HIS A 290 -18.77 -18.42 -0.32
CA HIS A 290 -18.53 -19.84 -0.05
C HIS A 290 -17.34 -20.08 0.91
N TYR A 291 -16.77 -19.03 1.49
CA TYR A 291 -15.73 -19.10 2.53
C TYR A 291 -16.15 -18.35 3.80
N ILE A 292 -17.40 -18.54 4.23
CA ILE A 292 -17.87 -18.19 5.59
C ILE A 292 -18.21 -19.49 6.30
#